data_753493a3ace404eadb107b2083701dde
#
_entry.id   753493a3ace404eadb107b2083701dde
#
_cell.length_a   1.000
_cell.length_b   1.000
_cell.length_c   1.000
_cell.angle_alpha   90.00
_cell.angle_beta   90.00
_cell.angle_gamma   90.00
#
_symmetry.space_group_name_H-M   'P 1'
#
loop_
_entity.id
_entity.type
_entity.pdbx_description
1 polymer ?
#
loop_
_entity_poly.entity_id
_entity_poly.type
_entity_poly.pdbx_seq_one_letter_code
_entity_poly.pdbx_strand_id
1 'polypeptide(L)'
;MKLIQILKVAVIPVLTVLSLLSASNKALADYLNSQGSGGDYRYELWSSDDNSSYYLKIWLYEASPTSSPRTTTRGFDSTREALIYFDCNYAKKNLPECSQ
;
A
#
# COMPACT_ATOMS: atom_id res chain seq x y z
N MET A 1 -33.32 -38.18 -4.05
CA MET A 1 -32.89 -37.90 -4.18
C MET A 1 -32.31 -37.47 -4.57
N LYS A 2 -32.19 -37.43 -4.65
CA LYS A 2 -31.60 -37.06 -4.85
C LYS A 2 -31.30 -36.23 -5.30
N LEU A 3 -31.53 -35.82 -5.33
CA LEU A 3 -31.27 -35.06 -5.68
C LEU A 3 -30.88 -34.28 -5.50
N ILE A 4 -30.84 -34.41 -5.07
CA ILE A 4 -30.46 -33.69 -4.84
C ILE A 4 -29.58 -33.30 -4.88
N GLN A 5 -29.36 -33.57 -5.00
CA GLN A 5 -28.49 -33.18 -5.03
C GLN A 5 -28.00 -32.53 -5.66
N ILE A 6 -28.37 -32.52 -5.99
CA ILE A 6 -27.95 -31.86 -6.64
C ILE A 6 -27.89 -30.79 -6.70
N LEU A 7 -28.27 -30.58 -6.34
CA LEU A 7 -28.08 -29.53 -6.39
C LEU A 7 -27.36 -28.93 -5.94
N LYS A 8 -27.05 -29.30 -5.54
CA LYS A 8 -26.23 -28.73 -5.18
C LYS A 8 -25.35 -28.36 -5.69
N VAL A 9 -25.33 -28.48 -6.05
CA VAL A 9 -24.40 -28.13 -6.55
C VAL A 9 -24.31 -27.19 -7.14
N ALA A 10 -24.75 -26.89 -7.38
CA ALA A 10 -24.62 -25.98 -8.06
C ALA A 10 -24.35 -24.95 -7.58
N VAL A 11 -24.43 -24.97 -7.13
CA VAL A 11 -24.09 -24.00 -6.82
C VAL A 11 -23.05 -23.61 -6.75
N ILE A 12 -22.69 -23.92 -6.71
CA ILE A 12 -21.62 -23.55 -6.65
C ILE A 12 -21.08 -22.91 -7.43
N PRO A 13 -21.17 -22.84 -7.91
CA PRO A 13 -20.49 -22.17 -8.70
C PRO A 13 -20.70 -20.94 -8.69
N VAL A 14 -21.19 -20.69 -8.43
CA VAL A 14 -21.21 -19.61 -8.46
C VAL A 14 -20.57 -18.96 -7.77
N LEU A 15 -20.43 -19.13 -7.35
CA LEU A 15 -19.68 -18.56 -6.86
C LEU A 15 -18.67 -18.28 -7.09
N THR A 16 -18.45 -18.59 -7.15
CA THR A 16 -17.29 -18.44 -7.45
C THR A 16 -17.09 -17.57 -8.35
N VAL A 17 -17.72 -17.46 -8.89
CA VAL A 17 -17.53 -16.68 -9.74
C VAL A 17 -17.53 -15.49 -9.43
N LEU A 18 -17.98 -15.23 -8.89
CA LEU A 18 -17.93 -14.11 -8.67
C LEU A 18 -16.90 -13.64 -8.19
N SER A 19 -16.55 -14.12 -7.66
CA SER A 19 -15.50 -13.60 -7.19
C SER A 19 -14.57 -13.41 -8.11
N LEU A 20 -14.63 -13.90 -8.94
CA LEU A 20 -13.71 -13.72 -9.73
C LEU A 20 -13.79 -12.65 -10.43
N LEU A 21 -14.70 -12.28 -10.66
CA LEU A 21 -14.74 -11.28 -11.36
C LEU A 21 -14.24 -10.28 -10.78
N SER A 22 -14.43 -10.21 -9.77
CA SER A 22 -14.00 -9.15 -9.21
C SER A 22 -12.66 -9.09 -9.33
N ALA A 23 -12.09 -10.04 -9.19
CA ALA A 23 -10.81 -9.89 -9.19
C ALA A 23 -10.38 -9.27 -10.31
N SER A 24 -10.96 -9.47 -11.22
CA SER A 24 -10.42 -8.94 -12.24
C SER A 24 -10.36 -7.61 -12.23
N ASN A 25 -10.95 -7.07 -11.68
CA ASN A 25 -10.88 -5.82 -11.86
C ASN A 25 -9.91 -5.30 -11.29
N LYS A 26 -9.43 -5.73 -11.06
CA LYS A 26 -8.70 -5.24 -10.83
C LYS A 26 -8.49 -4.13 -10.36
N ALA A 27 -9.18 -3.77 -9.98
CA ALA A 27 -8.94 -2.70 -9.31
C ALA A 27 -8.17 -3.14 -8.24
N LEU A 28 -7.06 -3.25 -8.40
CA LEU A 28 -6.19 -3.68 -7.39
C LEU A 28 -5.87 -2.55 -6.50
N ALA A 29 -5.67 -2.80 -5.27
CA ALA A 29 -5.34 -1.77 -4.31
C ALA A 29 -3.84 -1.67 -4.18
N ASP A 30 -3.38 -0.47 -3.87
CA ASP A 30 -2.00 -0.28 -3.46
C ASP A 30 -1.76 -1.08 -2.19
N TYR A 31 -0.53 -1.43 -1.93
CA TYR A 31 -0.24 -2.24 -0.75
C TYR A 31 0.95 -1.69 0.01
N LEU A 32 0.97 -1.99 1.30
CA LEU A 32 2.03 -1.56 2.19
C LEU A 32 3.29 -2.33 1.87
N ASN A 33 4.36 -1.60 1.57
CA ASN A 33 5.65 -2.19 1.24
C ASN A 33 6.50 -2.31 2.49
N SER A 34 6.66 -1.21 3.22
CA SER A 34 7.46 -1.20 4.43
C SER A 34 7.07 0.00 5.26
N GLN A 35 7.60 0.07 6.46
CA GLN A 35 7.35 1.20 7.34
C GLN A 35 8.57 1.44 8.21
N GLY A 36 8.68 2.66 8.71
CA GLY A 36 9.82 3.03 9.52
C GLY A 36 9.62 4.41 10.11
N SER A 37 10.70 4.96 10.64
CA SER A 37 10.64 6.27 11.27
C SER A 37 11.98 6.96 11.17
N GLY A 38 11.98 8.26 11.41
CA GLY A 38 13.20 9.05 11.48
C GLY A 38 12.84 10.45 11.92
N GLY A 39 13.72 11.08 12.70
CA GLY A 39 13.45 12.38 13.27
C GLY A 39 12.18 12.31 14.10
N ASP A 40 11.28 13.26 13.91
CA ASP A 40 10.04 13.32 14.66
C ASP A 40 8.88 12.70 13.91
N TYR A 41 9.16 11.89 12.89
CA TYR A 41 8.14 11.37 11.99
C TYR A 41 8.24 9.87 11.82
N ARG A 42 7.12 9.27 11.41
CA ARG A 42 7.10 7.88 10.97
C ARG A 42 6.45 7.83 9.61
N TYR A 43 6.72 6.78 8.87
CA TYR A 43 6.20 6.65 7.54
C TYR A 43 5.72 5.25 7.25
N GLU A 44 4.85 5.16 6.25
CA GLU A 44 4.52 3.92 5.55
C GLU A 44 4.88 4.12 4.09
N LEU A 45 5.60 3.17 3.54
CA LEU A 45 5.95 3.17 2.13
C LEU A 45 4.99 2.24 1.41
N TRP A 46 4.26 2.80 0.47
CA TRP A 46 3.24 2.07 -0.26
C TRP A 46 3.65 1.89 -1.70
N SER A 47 3.26 0.75 -2.27
CA SER A 47 3.50 0.44 -3.68
C SER A 47 2.19 0.44 -4.41
N SER A 48 2.20 0.92 -5.64
CA SER A 48 1.04 0.76 -6.49
C SER A 48 0.86 -0.72 -6.81
N ASP A 49 -0.33 -1.10 -7.22
CA ASP A 49 -0.66 -2.50 -7.43
C ASP A 49 0.21 -3.14 -8.51
N ASP A 50 0.72 -2.37 -9.46
CA ASP A 50 1.58 -2.92 -10.52
C ASP A 50 3.06 -2.66 -10.27
N ASN A 51 3.41 -2.17 -9.09
CA ASN A 51 4.79 -1.89 -8.70
C ASN A 51 5.49 -0.87 -9.58
N SER A 52 4.74 0.01 -10.21
CA SER A 52 5.33 1.04 -11.06
C SER A 52 5.56 2.35 -10.32
N SER A 53 5.03 2.50 -9.13
CA SER A 53 5.13 3.75 -8.40
C SER A 53 5.09 3.47 -6.91
N TYR A 54 5.77 4.31 -6.15
CA TYR A 54 5.86 4.16 -4.70
C TYR A 54 5.60 5.53 -4.07
N TYR A 55 4.95 5.56 -2.93
CA TYR A 55 4.69 6.82 -2.26
C TYR A 55 4.69 6.61 -0.75
N LEU A 56 4.78 7.71 -0.04
CA LEU A 56 4.87 7.68 1.42
C LEU A 56 3.63 8.31 2.02
N LYS A 57 3.17 7.72 3.11
CA LYS A 57 2.25 8.36 4.03
C LYS A 57 3.05 8.67 5.28
N ILE A 58 3.00 9.90 5.73
CA ILE A 58 3.90 10.37 6.80
C ILE A 58 3.08 10.98 7.91
N TRP A 59 3.40 10.58 9.14
CA TRP A 59 2.76 11.07 10.36
C TRP A 59 3.83 11.63 11.29
N LEU A 60 3.40 12.49 12.20
CA LEU A 60 4.24 12.74 13.35
C LEU A 60 4.42 11.44 14.11
N TYR A 61 5.59 11.23 14.68
CA TYR A 61 5.89 9.94 15.31
C TYR A 61 4.87 9.58 16.38
N GLU A 62 4.38 10.57 17.11
CA GLU A 62 3.48 10.34 18.23
C GLU A 62 2.01 10.33 17.82
N ALA A 63 1.70 10.47 16.55
CA ALA A 63 0.31 10.50 16.13
C ALA A 63 -0.35 9.14 16.36
N SER A 64 -1.65 9.18 16.58
CA SER A 64 -2.42 7.96 16.78
C SER A 64 -2.32 7.07 15.55
N PRO A 65 -2.26 5.75 15.73
CA PRO A 65 -2.23 4.84 14.58
C PRO A 65 -3.43 4.98 13.67
N THR A 66 -4.56 5.50 14.17
CA THR A 66 -5.74 5.63 13.36
C THR A 66 -5.92 7.01 12.78
N SER A 67 -4.99 7.93 13.02
CA SER A 67 -5.11 9.28 12.49
C SER A 67 -4.77 9.29 11.01
N SER A 68 -5.26 10.30 10.32
CA SER A 68 -4.91 10.49 8.92
C SER A 68 -3.46 10.91 8.79
N PRO A 69 -2.80 10.55 7.71
CA PRO A 69 -1.42 11.00 7.50
C PRO A 69 -1.36 12.52 7.43
N ARG A 70 -0.27 13.06 7.98
CA ARG A 70 0.00 14.47 7.84
C ARG A 70 0.25 14.83 6.38
N THR A 71 0.90 13.94 5.66
CA THR A 71 1.24 14.15 4.26
C THR A 71 1.23 12.82 3.53
N THR A 72 0.71 12.84 2.31
CA THR A 72 0.87 11.74 1.37
C THR A 72 1.65 12.30 0.20
N THR A 73 2.78 11.69 -0.11
CA THR A 73 3.67 12.26 -1.11
C THR A 73 3.23 11.93 -2.52
N ARG A 74 3.88 12.56 -3.48
CA ARG A 74 3.77 12.15 -4.87
C ARG A 74 4.39 10.75 -5.05
N GLY A 75 4.22 10.20 -6.23
CA GLY A 75 4.84 8.93 -6.54
C GLY A 75 6.31 9.05 -6.86
N PHE A 76 7.06 8.04 -6.52
CA PHE A 76 8.48 7.91 -6.82
C PHE A 76 8.68 6.68 -7.70
N ASP A 77 9.76 6.66 -8.45
CA ASP A 77 10.04 5.55 -9.37
C ASP A 77 10.62 4.34 -8.66
N SER A 78 11.13 4.52 -7.46
CA SER A 78 11.73 3.41 -6.71
C SER A 78 11.54 3.61 -5.23
N THR A 79 11.66 2.51 -4.49
CA THR A 79 11.63 2.59 -3.04
C THR A 79 12.80 3.40 -2.51
N ARG A 80 13.95 3.30 -3.17
CA ARG A 80 15.13 4.04 -2.75
C ARG A 80 14.89 5.54 -2.82
N GLU A 81 14.28 6.01 -3.92
CA GLU A 81 13.99 7.44 -4.04
C GLU A 81 13.05 7.91 -2.95
N ALA A 82 12.02 7.12 -2.67
CA ALA A 82 11.06 7.49 -1.64
C ALA A 82 11.74 7.59 -0.28
N LEU A 83 12.57 6.61 0.05
CA LEU A 83 13.20 6.60 1.36
C LEU A 83 14.24 7.72 1.50
N ILE A 84 14.95 8.03 0.43
CA ILE A 84 15.88 9.16 0.45
C ILE A 84 15.10 10.45 0.66
N TYR A 85 13.96 10.60 0.00
CA TYR A 85 13.14 11.78 0.19
C TYR A 85 12.76 11.94 1.67
N PHE A 86 12.32 10.85 2.31
CA PHE A 86 11.97 10.91 3.72
C PHE A 86 13.18 11.26 4.57
N ASP A 87 14.30 10.60 4.31
CA ASP A 87 15.51 10.83 5.11
C ASP A 87 15.98 12.27 5.01
N CYS A 88 15.93 12.86 3.83
CA CYS A 88 16.41 14.22 3.65
C CYS A 88 15.45 15.25 4.21
N ASN A 89 14.15 15.05 4.03
CA ASN A 89 13.18 16.10 4.31
C ASN A 89 12.49 15.96 5.66
N TYR A 90 12.44 14.77 6.22
CA TYR A 90 11.74 14.54 7.48
C TYR A 90 12.66 14.09 8.58
N ALA A 91 13.51 13.12 8.31
CA ALA A 91 14.49 12.67 9.29
C ALA A 91 15.68 13.60 9.39
N LYS A 92 15.83 14.50 8.40
CA LYS A 92 16.89 15.51 8.37
C LYS A 92 18.29 14.90 8.39
N LYS A 93 18.44 13.79 7.72
CA LYS A 93 19.76 13.17 7.61
C LYS A 93 20.62 13.94 6.65
N ASN A 94 21.91 13.92 6.90
CA ASN A 94 22.86 14.64 6.07
C ASN A 94 23.50 13.69 5.07
N LEU A 95 22.73 13.27 4.09
CA LEU A 95 23.21 12.33 3.08
C LEU A 95 23.69 13.10 1.85
N PRO A 96 24.65 12.53 1.10
CA PRO A 96 25.06 13.18 -0.14
C PRO A 96 23.90 13.44 -1.09
N GLU A 97 22.95 12.52 -1.15
CA GLU A 97 21.81 12.67 -2.04
C GLU A 97 20.94 13.86 -1.68
N CYS A 98 21.01 14.34 -0.45
CA CYS A 98 20.15 15.43 -0.01
C CYS A 98 20.58 16.77 -0.59
N SER A 99 21.77 16.88 -1.07
CA SER A 99 22.26 18.15 -1.60
C SER A 99 22.17 18.24 -3.11
N GLN A 100 21.52 17.31 -3.75
CA GLN A 100 21.39 17.31 -5.21
C GLN A 100 20.11 17.94 -5.70
#